data_c5218c18b6eecd702c20deecc44aa34c
#
_entry.id   c5218c18b6eecd702c20deecc44aa34c
#
_cell.length_a   1.000
_cell.length_b   1.000
_cell.length_c   1.000
_cell.angle_alpha   90.00
_cell.angle_beta   90.00
_cell.angle_gamma   90.00
#
_symmetry.space_group_name_H-M   'P 1'
#
loop_
_entity.id
_entity.type
_entity.pdbx_description
1 polymer ?
#
loop_
_entity_poly.entity_id
_entity_poly.type
_entity_poly.pdbx_seq_one_letter_code
_entity_poly.pdbx_strand_id
1 'polypeptide(L)'
;MSSDFTLKEEAGQFQAILEKAEFSDHRGSSLDYEKGIHKNLQMLESLRDRGGNLFLVGNGGSAGVVSHILTDYINVNKLNARTLHESSLLSCMSNDYGYENSFSEPLSILAREKDLLIAVSSSGRSPNIH
;
A
#
# COMPACT_ATOMS: atom_id res chain seq x y z
N MET A 1 -13.73 -3.07 32.14
CA MET A 1 -14.20 -3.14 30.74
C MET A 1 -14.21 -4.60 30.36
N SER A 2 -15.32 -5.29 30.58
CA SER A 2 -15.54 -6.67 30.04
C SER A 2 -16.17 -6.49 28.67
N SER A 3 -15.37 -6.54 27.62
CA SER A 3 -15.93 -6.73 26.30
C SER A 3 -16.12 -8.21 26.11
N ASP A 4 -17.33 -8.70 26.22
CA ASP A 4 -17.72 -10.05 25.83
C ASP A 4 -17.68 -10.19 24.31
N PHE A 5 -16.57 -9.77 23.69
CA PHE A 5 -16.34 -9.97 22.28
C PHE A 5 -16.03 -11.43 22.01
N THR A 6 -16.87 -12.07 21.23
CA THR A 6 -16.61 -13.41 20.77
C THR A 6 -15.89 -13.38 19.42
N LEU A 7 -15.01 -14.34 19.14
CA LEU A 7 -14.32 -14.49 17.85
C LEU A 7 -15.30 -14.50 16.66
N LYS A 8 -16.52 -15.01 16.88
CA LYS A 8 -17.58 -15.06 15.87
C LYS A 8 -18.11 -13.66 15.51
N GLU A 9 -18.26 -12.78 16.51
CA GLU A 9 -18.70 -11.40 16.31
C GLU A 9 -17.61 -10.58 15.58
N GLU A 10 -16.35 -10.76 15.95
CA GLU A 10 -15.21 -10.15 15.26
C GLU A 10 -15.14 -10.60 13.78
N ALA A 11 -15.33 -11.89 13.51
CA ALA A 11 -15.35 -12.40 12.14
C ALA A 11 -16.51 -11.79 11.31
N GLY A 12 -17.69 -11.61 11.93
CA GLY A 12 -18.83 -10.94 11.29
C GLY A 12 -18.56 -9.46 10.99
N GLN A 13 -17.89 -8.75 11.91
CA GLN A 13 -17.47 -7.37 11.67
C GLN A 13 -16.47 -7.27 10.53
N PHE A 14 -15.49 -8.17 10.45
CA PHE A 14 -14.53 -8.21 9.36
C PHE A 14 -15.20 -8.44 8.01
N GLN A 15 -16.14 -9.37 7.92
CA GLN A 15 -16.95 -9.57 6.71
C GLN A 15 -17.66 -8.28 6.29
N ALA A 16 -18.32 -7.61 7.25
CA ALA A 16 -19.04 -6.36 6.97
C ALA A 16 -18.11 -5.22 6.49
N ILE A 17 -16.85 -5.19 6.92
CA ILE A 17 -15.85 -4.25 6.43
C ILE A 17 -15.50 -4.57 4.97
N LEU A 18 -15.28 -5.84 4.63
CA LEU A 18 -14.97 -6.25 3.26
C LEU A 18 -16.11 -5.93 2.29
N GLU A 19 -17.36 -6.18 2.71
CA GLU A 19 -18.55 -5.88 1.91
C GLU A 19 -18.78 -4.39 1.67
N LYS A 20 -18.23 -3.52 2.53
CA LYS A 20 -18.28 -2.06 2.42
C LYS A 20 -17.04 -1.45 1.75
N ALA A 21 -16.09 -2.28 1.32
CA ALA A 21 -14.91 -1.76 0.64
C ALA A 21 -15.30 -1.08 -0.68
N GLU A 22 -14.79 0.11 -0.88
CA GLU A 22 -15.06 0.93 -2.06
C GLU A 22 -13.80 1.12 -2.89
N PHE A 23 -13.95 1.09 -4.20
CA PHE A 23 -12.91 1.45 -5.14
C PHE A 23 -13.25 2.78 -5.80
N SER A 24 -12.25 3.61 -5.98
CA SER A 24 -12.37 4.82 -6.78
C SER A 24 -11.19 4.99 -7.73
N ASP A 25 -11.40 5.71 -8.80
CA ASP A 25 -10.31 6.11 -9.70
C ASP A 25 -9.59 7.38 -9.17
N HIS A 26 -8.56 7.83 -9.91
CA HIS A 26 -7.78 9.03 -9.56
C HIS A 26 -8.61 10.35 -9.58
N ARG A 27 -9.83 10.31 -10.07
CA ARG A 27 -10.78 11.44 -10.08
C ARG A 27 -11.80 11.34 -8.95
N GLY A 28 -11.72 10.29 -8.12
CA GLY A 28 -12.67 10.02 -7.05
C GLY A 28 -13.98 9.39 -7.53
N SER A 29 -14.08 8.98 -8.81
CA SER A 29 -15.26 8.29 -9.31
C SER A 29 -15.30 6.86 -8.76
N SER A 30 -16.44 6.47 -8.18
CA SER A 30 -16.63 5.12 -7.67
C SER A 30 -16.51 4.07 -8.77
N LEU A 31 -15.84 2.98 -8.46
CA LEU A 31 -15.73 1.80 -9.31
C LEU A 31 -16.50 0.64 -8.64
N ASP A 32 -17.15 -0.16 -9.47
CA ASP A 32 -17.69 -1.44 -9.05
C ASP A 32 -16.59 -2.33 -8.44
N TYR A 33 -16.93 -3.08 -7.39
CA TYR A 33 -15.97 -3.88 -6.60
C TYR A 33 -15.15 -4.83 -7.49
N GLU A 34 -15.81 -5.63 -8.32
CA GLU A 34 -15.16 -6.59 -9.20
C GLU A 34 -14.29 -5.89 -10.26
N LYS A 35 -14.75 -4.78 -10.81
CA LYS A 35 -13.97 -3.95 -11.73
C LYS A 35 -12.75 -3.36 -11.05
N GLY A 36 -12.87 -2.92 -9.79
CA GLY A 36 -11.77 -2.42 -8.98
C GLY A 36 -10.68 -3.48 -8.79
N ILE A 37 -11.07 -4.69 -8.38
CA ILE A 37 -10.17 -5.84 -8.23
C ILE A 37 -9.47 -6.17 -9.56
N HIS A 38 -10.24 -6.33 -10.64
CA HIS A 38 -9.67 -6.66 -11.96
C HIS A 38 -8.67 -5.60 -12.44
N LYS A 39 -9.00 -4.32 -12.25
CA LYS A 39 -8.10 -3.22 -12.62
C LYS A 39 -6.77 -3.29 -11.86
N ASN A 40 -6.82 -3.55 -10.54
CA ASN A 40 -5.60 -3.71 -9.75
C ASN A 40 -4.75 -4.90 -10.22
N LEU A 41 -5.37 -6.05 -10.50
CA LEU A 41 -4.67 -7.22 -11.04
C LEU A 41 -4.01 -6.92 -12.39
N GLN A 42 -4.73 -6.29 -13.31
CA GLN A 42 -4.20 -5.87 -14.62
C GLN A 42 -3.01 -4.90 -14.49
N MET A 43 -3.05 -3.97 -13.53
CA MET A 43 -1.93 -3.06 -13.27
C MET A 43 -0.67 -3.83 -12.82
N LEU A 44 -0.81 -4.83 -11.95
CA LEU A 44 0.31 -5.66 -11.47
C LEU A 44 0.86 -6.56 -12.58
N GLU A 45 0.00 -7.19 -13.37
CA GLU A 45 0.41 -7.99 -14.54
C GLU A 45 1.15 -7.14 -15.56
N SER A 46 0.59 -6.00 -15.93
CA SER A 46 1.23 -5.04 -16.84
C SER A 46 2.56 -4.53 -16.29
N LEU A 47 2.67 -4.29 -14.97
CA LEU A 47 3.92 -3.90 -14.32
C LEU A 47 5.00 -4.97 -14.52
N ARG A 48 4.66 -6.23 -14.28
CA ARG A 48 5.56 -7.36 -14.49
C ARG A 48 6.03 -7.45 -15.92
N ASP A 49 5.10 -7.39 -16.88
CA ASP A 49 5.37 -7.58 -18.30
C ASP A 49 6.27 -6.47 -18.87
N ARG A 50 6.14 -5.23 -18.38
CA ARG A 50 7.00 -4.10 -18.78
C ARG A 50 8.30 -3.98 -17.97
N GLY A 51 8.53 -4.89 -17.01
CA GLY A 51 9.72 -4.88 -16.15
C GLY A 51 9.83 -3.64 -15.26
N GLY A 52 8.69 -3.14 -14.77
CA GLY A 52 8.63 -2.03 -13.84
C GLY A 52 8.93 -2.44 -12.39
N ASN A 53 9.16 -1.45 -11.52
CA ASN A 53 9.31 -1.66 -10.08
C ASN A 53 7.98 -1.44 -9.37
N LEU A 54 7.74 -2.22 -8.33
CA LEU A 54 6.66 -2.01 -7.38
C LEU A 54 7.23 -1.42 -6.09
N PHE A 55 6.85 -0.19 -5.77
CA PHE A 55 7.15 0.43 -4.49
C PHE A 55 5.99 0.23 -3.53
N LEU A 56 6.31 -0.08 -2.26
CA LEU A 56 5.32 -0.30 -1.21
C LEU A 56 5.68 0.58 -0.01
N VAL A 57 4.75 1.39 0.45
CA VAL A 57 4.96 2.29 1.59
C VAL A 57 3.77 2.24 2.56
N GLY A 58 4.04 2.53 3.82
CA GLY A 58 3.05 2.63 4.89
C GLY A 58 3.72 3.01 6.20
N ASN A 59 2.95 3.37 7.20
CA ASN A 59 3.46 3.73 8.53
C ASN A 59 3.07 2.68 9.58
N GLY A 60 3.91 2.45 10.58
CA GLY A 60 3.59 1.60 11.73
C GLY A 60 3.08 0.21 11.33
N GLY A 61 1.86 -0.15 11.74
CA GLY A 61 1.23 -1.42 11.36
C GLY A 61 1.05 -1.59 9.85
N SER A 62 0.75 -0.50 9.12
CA SER A 62 0.68 -0.53 7.65
C SER A 62 2.04 -0.82 7.02
N ALA A 63 3.16 -0.36 7.61
CA ALA A 63 4.50 -0.76 7.18
C ALA A 63 4.74 -2.26 7.37
N GLY A 64 4.26 -2.83 8.49
CA GLY A 64 4.31 -4.29 8.72
C GLY A 64 3.53 -5.07 7.64
N VAL A 65 2.33 -4.62 7.29
CA VAL A 65 1.50 -5.22 6.23
C VAL A 65 2.23 -5.20 4.88
N VAL A 66 2.70 -4.04 4.44
CA VAL A 66 3.37 -3.95 3.13
C VAL A 66 4.72 -4.67 3.10
N SER A 67 5.43 -4.76 4.22
CA SER A 67 6.67 -5.55 4.33
C SER A 67 6.40 -7.05 4.22
N HIS A 68 5.26 -7.53 4.72
CA HIS A 68 4.86 -8.93 4.53
C HIS A 68 4.44 -9.20 3.08
N ILE A 69 3.56 -8.38 2.52
CA ILE A 69 3.10 -8.51 1.13
C ILE A 69 4.26 -8.43 0.13
N LEU A 70 5.31 -7.65 0.44
CA LEU A 70 6.53 -7.58 -0.36
C LEU A 70 7.10 -8.98 -0.66
N THR A 71 7.12 -9.86 0.33
CA THR A 71 7.65 -11.22 0.17
C THR A 71 6.84 -12.02 -0.84
N ASP A 72 5.51 -11.87 -0.83
CA ASP A 72 4.62 -12.55 -1.76
C ASP A 72 4.75 -11.98 -3.18
N TYR A 73 4.84 -10.68 -3.33
CA TYR A 73 5.06 -10.03 -4.62
C TYR A 73 6.38 -10.46 -5.27
N ILE A 74 7.46 -10.58 -4.49
CA ILE A 74 8.74 -11.06 -5.01
C ILE A 74 8.68 -12.58 -5.27
N ASN A 75 8.25 -13.33 -4.27
CA ASN A 75 8.41 -14.79 -4.27
C ASN A 75 7.36 -15.49 -5.16
N VAL A 76 6.11 -15.09 -5.08
CA VAL A 76 4.99 -15.71 -5.81
C VAL A 76 4.77 -15.01 -7.15
N ASN A 77 4.59 -13.69 -7.15
CA ASN A 77 4.22 -12.91 -8.32
C ASN A 77 5.41 -12.54 -9.23
N LYS A 78 6.64 -12.76 -8.77
CA LYS A 78 7.89 -12.46 -9.50
C LYS A 78 7.99 -10.99 -9.94
N LEU A 79 7.46 -10.07 -9.11
CA LEU A 79 7.57 -8.64 -9.30
C LEU A 79 8.88 -8.11 -8.72
N ASN A 80 9.47 -7.10 -9.35
CA ASN A 80 10.58 -6.34 -8.78
C ASN A 80 10.03 -5.35 -7.74
N ALA A 81 9.72 -5.87 -6.55
CA ALA A 81 9.10 -5.10 -5.49
C ALA A 81 10.11 -4.67 -4.43
N ARG A 82 9.88 -3.51 -3.79
CA ARG A 82 10.69 -2.97 -2.70
C ARG A 82 9.90 -2.06 -1.78
N THR A 83 10.32 -1.96 -0.53
CA THR A 83 9.84 -0.94 0.41
C THR A 83 10.88 0.18 0.56
N LEU A 84 10.47 1.32 1.13
CA LEU A 84 11.34 2.44 1.51
C LEU A 84 11.45 2.59 3.04
N HIS A 85 11.30 1.47 3.76
CA HIS A 85 11.30 1.43 5.24
C HIS A 85 12.67 1.14 5.84
N GLU A 86 13.76 1.15 5.05
CA GLU A 86 15.09 1.01 5.62
C GLU A 86 15.31 2.16 6.63
N SER A 87 15.74 1.80 7.85
CA SER A 87 15.72 2.73 8.98
C SER A 87 16.63 3.95 8.78
N SER A 88 17.80 3.77 8.16
CA SER A 88 18.74 4.86 7.90
C SER A 88 18.19 5.78 6.81
N LEU A 89 17.59 5.22 5.74
CA LEU A 89 16.96 6.00 4.69
C LEU A 89 15.79 6.82 5.26
N LEU A 90 14.89 6.17 5.98
CA LEU A 90 13.70 6.83 6.54
C LEU A 90 14.08 7.93 7.53
N SER A 91 15.06 7.69 8.41
CA SER A 91 15.50 8.68 9.39
C SER A 91 16.22 9.86 8.74
N CYS A 92 17.08 9.62 7.75
CA CYS A 92 17.76 10.65 7.00
C CYS A 92 16.75 11.54 6.25
N MET A 93 15.86 10.94 5.46
CA MET A 93 14.84 11.70 4.72
C MET A 93 13.93 12.51 5.66
N SER A 94 13.53 11.92 6.78
CA SER A 94 12.71 12.62 7.77
C SER A 94 13.45 13.77 8.45
N ASN A 95 14.75 13.63 8.71
CA ASN A 95 15.57 14.69 9.32
C ASN A 95 15.83 15.84 8.36
N ASP A 96 16.13 15.53 7.10
CA ASP A 96 16.62 16.51 6.14
C ASP A 96 15.47 17.22 5.39
N TYR A 97 14.35 16.54 5.17
CA TYR A 97 13.23 17.02 4.34
C TYR A 97 11.89 17.11 5.08
N GLY A 98 11.84 16.70 6.36
CA GLY A 98 10.60 16.54 7.12
C GLY A 98 9.94 15.18 6.90
N TYR A 99 9.22 14.71 7.94
CA TYR A 99 8.60 13.38 7.90
C TYR A 99 7.55 13.25 6.80
N GLU A 100 6.85 14.32 6.47
CA GLU A 100 5.88 14.39 5.38
C GLU A 100 6.48 14.09 4.00
N ASN A 101 7.77 14.32 3.82
CA ASN A 101 8.49 14.09 2.58
C ASN A 101 9.33 12.80 2.58
N SER A 102 9.28 12.02 3.66
CA SER A 102 10.14 10.85 3.86
C SER A 102 10.03 9.76 2.79
N PHE A 103 8.88 9.66 2.10
CA PHE A 103 8.68 8.75 0.98
C PHE A 103 8.72 9.46 -0.37
N SER A 104 8.22 10.68 -0.48
CA SER A 104 8.19 11.40 -1.74
C SER A 104 9.60 11.74 -2.27
N GLU A 105 10.53 12.14 -1.40
CA GLU A 105 11.90 12.45 -1.78
C GLU A 105 12.63 11.25 -2.42
N PRO A 106 12.75 10.09 -1.77
CA PRO A 106 13.37 8.95 -2.41
C PRO A 106 12.62 8.45 -3.64
N LEU A 107 11.27 8.54 -3.66
CA LEU A 107 10.49 8.15 -4.84
C LEU A 107 10.76 9.05 -6.04
N SER A 108 10.96 10.36 -5.84
CA SER A 108 11.29 11.30 -6.92
C SER A 108 12.58 10.93 -7.67
N ILE A 109 13.51 10.28 -6.97
CA ILE A 109 14.79 9.82 -7.52
C ILE A 109 14.69 8.41 -8.12
N LEU A 110 14.01 7.51 -7.43
CA LEU A 110 14.02 6.08 -7.72
C LEU A 110 12.94 5.65 -8.70
N ALA A 111 11.74 6.25 -8.61
CA ALA A 111 10.60 5.84 -9.42
C ALA A 111 10.71 6.35 -10.87
N ARG A 112 10.13 5.59 -11.78
CA ARG A 112 10.02 5.91 -13.21
C ARG A 112 8.57 5.78 -13.65
N GLU A 113 8.22 6.35 -14.78
CA GLU A 113 6.87 6.33 -15.35
C GLU A 113 6.26 4.92 -15.47
N LYS A 114 7.11 3.92 -15.69
CA LYS A 114 6.69 2.51 -15.79
C LYS A 114 6.50 1.80 -14.44
N ASP A 115 6.75 2.46 -13.33
CA ASP A 115 6.69 1.87 -12.00
C ASP A 115 5.28 2.02 -11.40
N LEU A 116 5.03 1.34 -10.29
CA LEU A 116 3.78 1.40 -9.54
C LEU A 116 4.09 1.62 -8.06
N LEU A 117 3.27 2.42 -7.40
CA LEU A 117 3.30 2.62 -5.96
C LEU A 117 2.02 2.06 -5.33
N ILE A 118 2.19 1.26 -4.28
CA ILE A 118 1.11 0.89 -3.35
C ILE A 118 1.40 1.56 -2.02
N ALA A 119 0.54 2.49 -1.61
CA ALA A 119 0.61 3.19 -0.33
C ALA A 119 -0.54 2.74 0.57
N VAL A 120 -0.21 2.27 1.78
CA VAL A 120 -1.20 1.76 2.74
C VAL A 120 -1.28 2.70 3.93
N SER A 121 -2.50 3.18 4.22
CA SER A 121 -2.78 4.04 5.36
C SER A 121 -4.12 3.66 5.99
N SER A 122 -4.11 3.24 7.26
CA SER A 122 -5.34 2.91 8.00
C SER A 122 -6.19 4.14 8.33
N SER A 123 -5.56 5.31 8.53
CA SER A 123 -6.27 6.56 8.82
C SER A 123 -6.67 7.35 7.56
N GLY A 124 -6.02 7.09 6.42
CA GLY A 124 -6.13 7.90 5.22
C GLY A 124 -5.70 9.36 5.39
N ARG A 125 -4.91 9.69 6.46
CA ARG A 125 -4.56 11.07 6.82
C ARG A 125 -3.08 11.28 7.11
N SER A 126 -2.25 10.29 6.84
CA SER A 126 -0.81 10.39 7.10
C SER A 126 -0.16 11.34 6.08
N PRO A 127 0.47 12.45 6.51
CA PRO A 127 1.00 13.46 5.58
C PRO A 127 2.02 12.91 4.58
N ASN A 128 2.82 11.93 5.00
CA ASN A 128 3.82 11.29 4.13
C ASN A 128 3.24 10.20 3.21
N ILE A 129 1.92 9.96 3.26
CA ILE A 129 1.22 9.03 2.35
C ILE A 129 0.40 9.81 1.31
N HIS A 130 0.01 11.03 1.63
CA HIS A 130 -0.67 11.95 0.73
C HIS A 130 0.31 12.74 -0.13
#